data_86e34d9f737bb8505391b5464f8e160e
#
_entry.id   86e34d9f737bb8505391b5464f8e160e
#
_cell.length_a   1.000
_cell.length_b   1.000
_cell.length_c   1.000
_cell.angle_alpha   90.00
_cell.angle_beta   90.00
_cell.angle_gamma   90.00
#
_symmetry.space_group_name_H-M   'P 1'
#
loop_
_entity.id
_entity.type
_entity.pdbx_description
1 polymer ?
#
loop_
_entity_poly.entity_id
_entity_poly.type
_entity_poly.pdbx_seq_one_letter_code
_entity_poly.pdbx_strand_id
1 'polypeptide(L)'
;MSDDTQDDIWSLSRRTFVGACATLPLVDAIAPIGSAQAATSGTTATGVDTEAGMISVDVLVVGSGGAGLRAAVYALRAGNLSVAVVTKTMPSRSATCMAEGGINGVIDYPGQKDSLDLHAFDTVKGGDYLGDQDCIDFFVEKASEAVRETDFWGTPYSRAKDGRIDQRFMAGHQYPRTNYSADKTGHALLHSTFDYALGAGVKFLIDYQLLDVAVEDGVCSGIVMRNIKTGAIVAVKARAVVLATGGYTRIFWTRTSTPFIATGDGTAAALRAGLPFKDPEMLQFHPTGVVHGGVLITEAARGEGGYLLNGKGERFMQRYAPAKMELAPRDITARAIETEIAEGRGIGQGMLAHVLIDLRHLGRDKILERLPQIRHVGLLFENVDLVEEPLPIRPTAHYSMGGIDVVDFRSMSTALPGLFAAGECGCESIHGANRLGGNSLAAAMVTGKEAGIGAAAYAAKAAMPGDGALLRLVERWRDHFKETTSRTAGTRFTEIRDRMAQALWDGMGIYRTGTGLAKALETVTGLQKEYQTAVVGNAGQVYNSAYTHYLEVGNLLTLARCALVAALDRRESRGAHTRVDYPNRNDRDFLHHNLVSLKGDEVVLDRRPVTIVRFKPEERNY
;
A
#
# COMPACT_ATOMS: atom_id res chain seq x y z
N MET A 1 -10.88 -2.34 56.52
CA MET A 1 -11.18 -0.97 56.13
C MET A 1 -10.38 -0.76 54.84
N SER A 2 -10.95 -1.15 53.90
CA SER A 2 -11.45 -1.04 52.56
C SER A 2 -11.29 0.39 52.01
N ASP A 3 -10.53 0.52 50.98
CA ASP A 3 -10.55 1.67 50.07
C ASP A 3 -10.94 1.20 48.68
N ASP A 4 -12.28 1.21 48.46
CA ASP A 4 -12.98 1.00 47.20
C ASP A 4 -13.37 2.39 46.68
N THR A 5 -12.59 2.99 45.79
CA THR A 5 -13.04 4.13 44.99
C THR A 5 -12.15 4.32 43.75
N GLN A 6 -12.36 3.49 42.72
CA GLN A 6 -11.85 3.83 41.33
C GLN A 6 -12.50 3.03 40.19
N ASP A 7 -13.81 2.77 40.25
CA ASP A 7 -14.49 2.09 39.14
C ASP A 7 -15.90 2.66 38.88
N ASP A 8 -16.03 3.97 38.60
CA ASP A 8 -17.36 4.53 38.25
C ASP A 8 -17.32 5.69 37.24
N ILE A 9 -16.52 5.61 36.19
CA ILE A 9 -16.52 6.64 35.13
C ILE A 9 -17.15 6.17 33.80
N TRP A 10 -17.47 4.88 33.63
CA TRP A 10 -17.94 4.35 32.33
C TRP A 10 -19.37 3.82 32.28
N SER A 11 -20.21 4.06 33.28
CA SER A 11 -21.60 3.56 33.35
C SER A 11 -22.71 4.58 33.05
N LEU A 12 -22.43 5.74 32.47
CA LEU A 12 -23.46 6.69 32.03
C LEU A 12 -24.12 6.22 30.74
N SER A 13 -25.40 5.80 30.84
CA SER A 13 -26.19 5.41 29.68
C SER A 13 -26.40 6.60 28.72
N ARG A 14 -26.54 6.31 27.42
CA ARG A 14 -26.80 7.32 26.36
C ARG A 14 -27.99 8.26 26.67
N ARG A 15 -28.94 7.86 27.49
CA ARG A 15 -30.09 8.67 27.90
C ARG A 15 -29.73 9.80 28.90
N THR A 16 -28.72 9.59 29.73
CA THR A 16 -28.26 10.58 30.72
C THR A 16 -27.45 11.69 30.07
N PHE A 17 -26.70 11.36 28.99
CA PHE A 17 -25.91 12.35 28.25
C PHE A 17 -26.79 13.36 27.47
N VAL A 18 -27.91 12.93 26.92
CA VAL A 18 -28.85 13.81 26.18
C VAL A 18 -29.63 14.72 27.14
N GLY A 19 -29.88 14.28 28.39
CA GLY A 19 -30.59 15.11 29.40
C GLY A 19 -29.71 16.21 30.01
N ALA A 20 -28.40 16.04 30.07
CA ALA A 20 -27.48 17.00 30.69
C ALA A 20 -27.13 18.21 29.78
N CYS A 21 -27.34 18.11 28.47
CA CYS A 21 -27.11 19.22 27.55
C CYS A 21 -28.29 20.21 27.42
N ALA A 22 -29.42 19.93 28.04
CA ALA A 22 -30.66 20.73 27.88
C ALA A 22 -30.90 21.83 28.94
N THR A 23 -29.98 22.02 29.91
CA THR A 23 -30.23 22.93 31.05
C THR A 23 -29.10 23.92 31.37
N LEU A 24 -28.35 24.37 30.39
CA LEU A 24 -27.44 25.50 30.58
C LEU A 24 -28.08 26.79 29.99
N PRO A 25 -28.21 27.86 30.77
CA PRO A 25 -28.77 29.11 30.28
C PRO A 25 -27.80 29.77 29.30
N LEU A 26 -28.32 30.15 28.10
CA LEU A 26 -27.62 31.03 27.18
C LEU A 26 -27.38 32.39 27.87
N VAL A 27 -26.11 32.69 28.08
CA VAL A 27 -25.70 34.05 28.43
C VAL A 27 -25.42 34.80 27.14
N ASP A 28 -26.25 35.77 26.84
CA ASP A 28 -26.05 36.77 25.78
C ASP A 28 -24.80 37.60 26.08
N ALA A 29 -23.74 37.37 25.32
CA ALA A 29 -22.64 38.34 25.16
C ALA A 29 -21.87 38.05 23.87
N ILE A 30 -22.44 38.32 22.70
CA ILE A 30 -21.67 38.49 21.48
C ILE A 30 -21.77 39.94 21.08
N ALA A 31 -20.73 40.72 21.39
CA ALA A 31 -20.54 42.04 20.81
C ALA A 31 -20.30 41.90 19.29
N PRO A 32 -20.80 42.79 18.43
CA PRO A 32 -20.59 42.69 16.99
C PRO A 32 -19.10 42.96 16.67
N ILE A 33 -18.42 41.97 16.16
CA ILE A 33 -17.12 42.14 15.53
C ILE A 33 -17.35 42.97 14.26
N GLY A 34 -16.76 44.16 14.24
CA GLY A 34 -16.85 45.07 13.12
C GLY A 34 -16.48 44.43 11.79
N SER A 35 -17.26 44.82 10.78
CA SER A 35 -17.04 44.45 9.38
C SER A 35 -15.64 44.91 8.93
N ALA A 36 -14.66 44.01 8.99
CA ALA A 36 -13.43 44.18 8.25
C ALA A 36 -13.77 43.98 6.75
N GLN A 37 -13.75 45.06 6.00
CA GLN A 37 -13.78 45.05 4.55
C GLN A 37 -12.63 44.16 4.08
N ALA A 38 -12.93 43.00 3.54
CA ALA A 38 -11.97 42.13 2.86
C ALA A 38 -11.41 42.93 1.67
N ALA A 39 -10.14 43.25 1.72
CA ALA A 39 -9.41 43.75 0.58
C ALA A 39 -9.45 42.66 -0.51
N THR A 40 -10.17 42.92 -1.58
CA THR A 40 -10.18 42.12 -2.81
C THR A 40 -8.89 42.42 -3.58
N SER A 41 -7.83 41.67 -3.26
CA SER A 41 -6.69 41.47 -4.14
C SER A 41 -5.97 40.18 -3.72
N GLY A 42 -6.43 39.08 -4.23
CA GLY A 42 -5.82 37.77 -4.08
C GLY A 42 -6.31 36.90 -5.22
N THR A 43 -5.51 36.74 -6.22
CA THR A 43 -5.64 35.71 -7.24
C THR A 43 -5.94 34.38 -6.57
N THR A 44 -7.18 33.91 -6.64
CA THR A 44 -7.57 32.56 -6.28
C THR A 44 -6.91 31.60 -7.26
N ALA A 45 -5.79 31.00 -6.86
CA ALA A 45 -5.07 29.97 -7.60
C ALA A 45 -5.81 28.62 -7.50
N THR A 46 -7.05 28.57 -7.96
CA THR A 46 -7.75 27.36 -8.39
C THR A 46 -8.92 27.85 -9.24
N GLY A 47 -8.70 27.88 -10.55
CA GLY A 47 -9.78 28.00 -11.51
C GLY A 47 -10.62 26.72 -11.47
N VAL A 48 -11.55 26.62 -10.53
CA VAL A 48 -12.62 25.62 -10.59
C VAL A 48 -13.68 26.21 -11.51
N ASP A 49 -13.58 25.90 -12.79
CA ASP A 49 -14.68 26.12 -13.71
C ASP A 49 -15.72 25.02 -13.48
N THR A 50 -16.64 25.28 -12.55
CA THR A 50 -17.69 24.33 -12.15
C THR A 50 -18.75 24.12 -13.24
N GLU A 51 -18.88 25.01 -14.21
CA GLU A 51 -19.83 24.87 -15.32
C GLU A 51 -19.35 23.88 -16.38
N ALA A 52 -18.03 23.77 -16.62
CA ALA A 52 -17.46 22.83 -17.60
C ALA A 52 -17.15 21.44 -17.01
N GLY A 53 -17.20 21.24 -15.69
CA GLY A 53 -16.84 19.98 -15.04
C GLY A 53 -15.36 19.63 -15.14
N MET A 54 -14.49 20.64 -15.36
CA MET A 54 -13.04 20.50 -15.47
C MET A 54 -12.30 21.32 -14.40
N ILE A 55 -11.33 20.71 -13.76
CA ILE A 55 -10.42 21.35 -12.79
C ILE A 55 -9.06 21.49 -13.46
N SER A 56 -8.33 22.59 -13.24
CA SER A 56 -6.97 22.77 -13.77
C SER A 56 -6.00 23.07 -12.62
N VAL A 57 -4.86 22.37 -12.62
CA VAL A 57 -3.76 22.55 -11.67
C VAL A 57 -2.39 22.35 -12.35
N ASP A 58 -1.31 22.82 -11.74
CA ASP A 58 0.04 22.58 -12.27
C ASP A 58 0.51 21.17 -11.95
N VAL A 59 0.35 20.74 -10.69
CA VAL A 59 0.71 19.39 -10.23
C VAL A 59 -0.48 18.74 -9.56
N LEU A 60 -0.86 17.57 -10.05
CA LEU A 60 -1.90 16.74 -9.47
C LEU A 60 -1.28 15.50 -8.83
N VAL A 61 -1.60 15.24 -7.57
CA VAL A 61 -1.22 14.01 -6.87
C VAL A 61 -2.45 13.14 -6.69
N VAL A 62 -2.38 11.88 -7.11
CA VAL A 62 -3.47 10.90 -7.00
C VAL A 62 -3.14 9.87 -5.92
N GLY A 63 -3.81 9.97 -4.79
CA GLY A 63 -3.57 9.19 -3.59
C GLY A 63 -3.01 10.04 -2.44
N SER A 64 -3.53 9.80 -1.23
CA SER A 64 -3.19 10.54 0.00
C SER A 64 -2.51 9.67 1.05
N GLY A 65 -1.86 8.57 0.65
CA GLY A 65 -0.94 7.83 1.49
C GLY A 65 0.35 8.61 1.76
N GLY A 66 1.27 8.01 2.51
CA GLY A 66 2.54 8.67 2.84
C GLY A 66 3.29 9.23 1.63
N ALA A 67 3.34 8.48 0.52
CA ALA A 67 3.99 8.93 -0.71
C ALA A 67 3.28 10.15 -1.32
N GLY A 68 1.95 10.08 -1.46
CA GLY A 68 1.18 11.17 -2.07
C GLY A 68 1.20 12.46 -1.24
N LEU A 69 1.04 12.37 0.08
CA LEU A 69 1.12 13.55 0.95
C LEU A 69 2.51 14.21 0.87
N ARG A 70 3.56 13.41 0.88
CA ARG A 70 4.91 13.93 0.79
C ARG A 70 5.20 14.53 -0.58
N ALA A 71 4.71 13.91 -1.67
CA ALA A 71 4.81 14.46 -3.01
C ALA A 71 4.13 15.83 -3.12
N ALA A 72 2.92 15.96 -2.58
CA ALA A 72 2.19 17.24 -2.59
C ALA A 72 2.91 18.34 -1.81
N VAL A 73 3.45 18.04 -0.61
CA VAL A 73 4.23 18.99 0.18
C VAL A 73 5.45 19.47 -0.59
N TYR A 74 6.20 18.56 -1.22
CA TYR A 74 7.42 18.93 -1.94
C TYR A 74 7.15 19.64 -3.28
N ALA A 75 6.07 19.27 -3.97
CA ALA A 75 5.62 20.01 -5.15
C ALA A 75 5.21 21.44 -4.79
N LEU A 76 4.52 21.65 -3.67
CA LEU A 76 4.12 22.98 -3.21
C LEU A 76 5.32 23.84 -2.79
N ARG A 77 6.32 23.22 -2.13
CA ARG A 77 7.56 23.91 -1.70
C ARG A 77 8.44 24.37 -2.86
N ALA A 78 8.30 23.79 -4.04
CA ALA A 78 9.13 24.13 -5.21
C ALA A 78 8.84 25.52 -5.80
N GLY A 79 7.77 26.20 -5.36
CA GLY A 79 7.46 27.57 -5.78
C GLY A 79 5.99 27.75 -6.20
N ASN A 80 5.70 28.81 -6.96
CA ASN A 80 4.35 29.27 -7.32
C ASN A 80 3.58 28.30 -8.24
N LEU A 81 3.37 27.06 -7.79
CA LEU A 81 2.60 26.05 -8.49
C LEU A 81 1.28 25.77 -7.75
N SER A 82 0.21 25.61 -8.49
CA SER A 82 -1.05 25.09 -7.97
C SER A 82 -0.95 23.56 -7.81
N VAL A 83 -1.14 23.08 -6.57
CA VAL A 83 -1.02 21.65 -6.23
C VAL A 83 -2.32 21.17 -5.60
N ALA A 84 -2.83 20.03 -6.08
CA ALA A 84 -3.99 19.37 -5.49
C ALA A 84 -3.75 17.86 -5.30
N VAL A 85 -4.37 17.30 -4.26
CA VAL A 85 -4.40 15.86 -3.99
C VAL A 85 -5.81 15.34 -4.22
N VAL A 86 -5.93 14.32 -5.06
CA VAL A 86 -7.18 13.55 -5.25
C VAL A 86 -7.09 12.27 -4.45
N THR A 87 -8.14 11.94 -3.71
CA THR A 87 -8.18 10.73 -2.89
C THR A 87 -9.56 10.05 -2.90
N LYS A 88 -9.55 8.72 -2.97
CA LYS A 88 -10.77 7.89 -3.00
C LYS A 88 -11.50 7.88 -1.65
N THR A 89 -10.78 8.09 -0.57
CA THR A 89 -11.30 8.13 0.81
C THR A 89 -10.64 9.26 1.60
N MET A 90 -11.00 9.41 2.86
CA MET A 90 -10.32 10.34 3.78
C MET A 90 -8.79 10.09 3.78
N PRO A 91 -7.96 11.14 3.74
CA PRO A 91 -6.50 11.02 3.72
C PRO A 91 -5.92 10.15 4.84
N SER A 92 -6.55 10.13 6.02
CA SER A 92 -6.13 9.33 7.16
C SER A 92 -6.41 7.81 7.04
N ARG A 93 -6.98 7.33 5.91
CA ARG A 93 -7.40 5.93 5.72
C ARG A 93 -6.64 5.19 4.63
N SER A 94 -5.38 5.50 4.42
CA SER A 94 -4.53 4.80 3.45
C SER A 94 -3.88 3.54 4.05
N ALA A 95 -3.25 2.71 3.19
CA ALA A 95 -2.45 1.57 3.64
C ALA A 95 -1.30 1.98 4.57
N THR A 96 -0.78 3.19 4.43
CA THR A 96 0.25 3.75 5.32
C THR A 96 -0.22 3.75 6.79
N CYS A 97 -1.49 4.10 7.05
CA CYS A 97 -2.05 4.10 8.41
C CYS A 97 -2.01 2.72 9.08
N MET A 98 -2.09 1.66 8.30
CA MET A 98 -2.13 0.27 8.79
C MET A 98 -0.74 -0.35 8.99
N ALA A 99 0.34 0.39 8.68
CA ALA A 99 1.70 -0.11 8.88
C ALA A 99 2.12 0.02 10.34
N GLU A 100 2.36 -1.11 10.99
CA GLU A 100 2.59 -1.19 12.42
C GLU A 100 4.09 -1.24 12.79
N GLY A 101 4.90 -1.87 11.93
CA GLY A 101 6.27 -2.28 12.26
C GLY A 101 7.27 -1.15 12.46
N GLY A 102 7.24 -0.12 11.64
CA GLY A 102 8.19 1.00 11.66
C GLY A 102 8.75 1.37 10.30
N ILE A 103 9.60 2.37 10.28
CA ILE A 103 10.28 2.93 9.11
C ILE A 103 11.80 2.75 9.23
N ASN A 104 12.43 2.16 8.22
CA ASN A 104 13.89 2.02 8.19
C ASN A 104 14.58 3.34 7.85
N GLY A 105 15.65 3.58 8.57
CA GLY A 105 16.58 4.68 8.31
C GLY A 105 17.76 4.57 9.26
N VAL A 106 18.96 4.60 8.73
CA VAL A 106 20.19 4.62 9.52
C VAL A 106 20.32 6.00 10.13
N ILE A 107 20.25 6.08 11.45
CA ILE A 107 20.50 7.33 12.18
C ILE A 107 21.90 7.21 12.79
N ASP A 108 22.78 8.10 12.39
CA ASP A 108 24.17 8.11 12.88
C ASP A 108 24.21 8.59 14.33
N TYR A 109 24.15 7.63 15.25
CA TYR A 109 24.34 7.87 16.67
C TYR A 109 25.73 7.39 17.11
N PRO A 110 26.41 8.10 18.02
CA PRO A 110 27.71 7.67 18.54
C PRO A 110 27.67 6.23 19.09
N GLY A 111 28.58 5.38 18.60
CA GLY A 111 28.68 3.98 19.00
C GLY A 111 27.75 3.00 18.28
N GLN A 112 26.94 3.45 17.33
CA GLN A 112 26.13 2.57 16.49
C GLN A 112 27.01 1.89 15.43
N LYS A 113 26.73 0.59 15.16
CA LYS A 113 27.47 -0.21 14.19
C LYS A 113 26.77 -0.32 12.84
N ASP A 114 25.57 0.21 12.71
CA ASP A 114 24.83 0.21 11.45
C ASP A 114 25.38 1.23 10.46
N SER A 115 25.16 1.00 9.16
CA SER A 115 25.63 1.88 8.11
C SER A 115 24.70 1.83 6.88
N LEU A 116 24.82 2.82 5.99
CA LEU A 116 24.10 2.82 4.70
C LEU A 116 24.46 1.58 3.87
N ASP A 117 25.74 1.15 3.89
CA ASP A 117 26.19 -0.06 3.19
C ASP A 117 25.51 -1.33 3.71
N LEU A 118 25.38 -1.45 5.03
CA LEU A 118 24.68 -2.57 5.64
C LEU A 118 23.17 -2.54 5.35
N HIS A 119 22.55 -1.36 5.32
CA HIS A 119 21.15 -1.23 4.93
C HIS A 119 20.94 -1.58 3.45
N ALA A 120 21.84 -1.13 2.57
CA ALA A 120 21.80 -1.48 1.15
C ALA A 120 21.99 -3.00 0.95
N PHE A 121 22.99 -3.59 1.61
CA PHE A 121 23.23 -5.05 1.54
C PHE A 121 22.03 -5.87 2.03
N ASP A 122 21.45 -5.52 3.19
CA ASP A 122 20.27 -6.19 3.72
C ASP A 122 19.07 -6.06 2.78
N THR A 123 18.93 -4.91 2.10
CA THR A 123 17.86 -4.67 1.12
C THR A 123 18.07 -5.52 -0.14
N VAL A 124 19.28 -5.55 -0.71
CA VAL A 124 19.63 -6.36 -1.88
C VAL A 124 19.46 -7.85 -1.59
N LYS A 125 20.05 -8.33 -0.47
CA LYS A 125 19.94 -9.74 -0.05
C LYS A 125 18.50 -10.11 0.28
N GLY A 126 17.77 -9.24 0.99
CA GLY A 126 16.37 -9.41 1.33
C GLY A 126 15.48 -9.51 0.09
N GLY A 127 15.77 -8.70 -0.94
CA GLY A 127 15.11 -8.67 -2.25
C GLY A 127 15.53 -9.79 -3.21
N ASP A 128 16.36 -10.72 -2.74
CA ASP A 128 16.88 -11.85 -3.51
C ASP A 128 17.56 -11.43 -4.82
N TYR A 129 18.32 -10.33 -4.73
CA TYR A 129 19.15 -9.74 -5.80
C TYR A 129 18.38 -9.32 -7.07
N LEU A 130 17.06 -9.17 -7.00
CA LEU A 130 16.25 -8.67 -8.11
C LEU A 130 16.11 -7.12 -8.08
N GLY A 131 16.48 -6.45 -7.00
CA GLY A 131 16.44 -5.00 -6.92
C GLY A 131 17.60 -4.31 -7.64
N ASP A 132 17.35 -3.15 -8.27
CA ASP A 132 18.37 -2.32 -8.91
C ASP A 132 19.24 -1.63 -7.85
N GLN A 133 20.53 -1.96 -7.83
CA GLN A 133 21.41 -1.59 -6.71
C GLN A 133 21.74 -0.10 -6.65
N ASP A 134 21.82 0.60 -7.77
CA ASP A 134 21.97 2.05 -7.84
C ASP A 134 20.75 2.79 -7.27
N CYS A 135 19.57 2.27 -7.53
CA CYS A 135 18.32 2.76 -6.93
C CYS A 135 18.28 2.47 -5.42
N ILE A 136 18.72 1.27 -5.00
CA ILE A 136 18.79 0.90 -3.58
C ILE A 136 19.77 1.80 -2.83
N ASP A 137 20.95 2.09 -3.39
CA ASP A 137 21.95 3.00 -2.79
C ASP A 137 21.37 4.40 -2.59
N PHE A 138 20.70 4.94 -3.61
CA PHE A 138 19.99 6.21 -3.50
C PHE A 138 18.88 6.17 -2.43
N PHE A 139 18.10 5.10 -2.41
CA PHE A 139 17.02 4.91 -1.44
C PHE A 139 17.52 4.91 0.01
N VAL A 140 18.56 4.15 0.35
CA VAL A 140 19.05 4.04 1.73
C VAL A 140 19.66 5.36 2.24
N GLU A 141 20.30 6.13 1.37
CA GLU A 141 20.76 7.48 1.67
C GLU A 141 19.59 8.39 2.07
N LYS A 142 18.53 8.42 1.27
CA LYS A 142 17.36 9.28 1.48
C LYS A 142 16.43 8.80 2.60
N ALA A 143 16.45 7.53 2.94
CA ALA A 143 15.62 6.97 4.02
C ALA A 143 15.94 7.57 5.38
N SER A 144 17.23 7.80 5.66
CA SER A 144 17.70 8.45 6.89
C SER A 144 17.21 9.90 7.02
N GLU A 145 17.24 10.63 5.92
CA GLU A 145 16.68 11.98 5.83
C GLU A 145 15.17 11.98 6.09
N ALA A 146 14.43 11.01 5.50
CA ALA A 146 13.00 10.90 5.67
C ALA A 146 12.58 10.69 7.13
N VAL A 147 13.32 9.90 7.91
CA VAL A 147 13.06 9.72 9.35
C VAL A 147 13.24 11.01 10.12
N ARG A 148 14.36 11.70 9.92
CA ARG A 148 14.64 12.98 10.61
C ARG A 148 13.62 14.07 10.26
N GLU A 149 13.22 14.14 9.01
CA GLU A 149 12.23 15.12 8.55
C GLU A 149 10.84 14.85 9.13
N THR A 150 10.40 13.58 9.16
CA THR A 150 9.10 13.23 9.74
C THR A 150 9.08 13.37 11.26
N ASP A 151 10.21 13.16 11.95
CA ASP A 151 10.37 13.52 13.36
C ASP A 151 10.17 15.03 13.58
N PHE A 152 10.80 15.84 12.73
CA PHE A 152 10.63 17.31 12.77
C PHE A 152 9.17 17.73 12.45
N TRP A 153 8.44 16.99 11.61
CA TRP A 153 7.02 17.23 11.32
C TRP A 153 6.09 16.78 12.45
N GLY A 154 6.64 16.23 13.55
CA GLY A 154 5.90 15.85 14.74
C GLY A 154 5.47 14.40 14.79
N THR A 155 6.08 13.50 14.02
CA THR A 155 5.85 12.05 14.20
C THR A 155 6.36 11.61 15.57
N PRO A 156 5.50 11.09 16.47
CA PRO A 156 5.88 10.77 17.84
C PRO A 156 6.61 9.41 17.89
N TYR A 157 7.83 9.37 17.36
CA TYR A 157 8.67 8.17 17.48
C TYR A 157 8.95 7.81 18.93
N SER A 158 8.97 6.53 19.24
CA SER A 158 9.41 6.01 20.54
C SER A 158 10.85 6.45 20.83
N ARG A 159 11.13 6.81 22.09
CA ARG A 159 12.43 7.33 22.51
C ARG A 159 13.12 6.37 23.47
N ALA A 160 14.43 6.22 23.30
CA ALA A 160 15.30 5.60 24.28
C ALA A 160 15.44 6.49 25.51
N LYS A 161 16.01 5.95 26.61
CA LYS A 161 16.17 6.69 27.89
C LYS A 161 16.99 7.97 27.76
N ASP A 162 17.85 8.06 26.77
CA ASP A 162 18.70 9.22 26.47
C ASP A 162 18.05 10.24 25.51
N GLY A 163 16.77 10.04 25.15
CA GLY A 163 15.97 10.92 24.30
C GLY A 163 16.15 10.68 22.80
N ARG A 164 17.07 9.82 22.36
CA ARG A 164 17.23 9.44 20.95
C ARG A 164 16.03 8.63 20.46
N ILE A 165 15.76 8.65 19.14
CA ILE A 165 14.76 7.76 18.53
C ILE A 165 15.19 6.31 18.80
N ASP A 166 14.30 5.53 19.40
CA ASP A 166 14.54 4.12 19.65
C ASP A 166 14.38 3.30 18.36
N GLN A 167 15.20 2.26 18.22
CA GLN A 167 15.26 1.43 17.03
C GLN A 167 15.11 -0.04 17.38
N ARG A 168 14.40 -0.80 16.53
CA ARG A 168 14.20 -2.24 16.71
C ARG A 168 14.72 -3.05 15.54
N PHE A 169 14.97 -4.33 15.78
CA PHE A 169 15.24 -5.33 14.76
C PHE A 169 13.96 -5.70 14.01
N MET A 170 14.11 -5.93 12.70
CA MET A 170 13.13 -6.62 11.87
C MET A 170 13.79 -7.81 11.18
N ALA A 171 12.99 -8.73 10.65
CA ALA A 171 13.48 -9.90 9.96
C ALA A 171 14.39 -9.54 8.77
N GLY A 172 15.53 -10.20 8.68
CA GLY A 172 16.53 -9.97 7.64
C GLY A 172 17.52 -8.85 7.91
N HIS A 173 17.37 -8.09 9.01
CA HIS A 173 18.33 -7.06 9.40
C HIS A 173 19.57 -7.63 10.08
N GLN A 174 20.71 -7.00 9.85
CA GLN A 174 21.94 -7.25 10.60
C GLN A 174 22.01 -6.38 11.87
N TYR A 175 21.44 -5.17 11.82
CA TYR A 175 21.41 -4.20 12.93
C TYR A 175 20.02 -3.57 13.08
N PRO A 176 19.67 -3.10 14.31
CA PRO A 176 18.42 -2.38 14.51
C PRO A 176 18.48 -1.02 13.81
N ARG A 177 17.60 -0.80 12.82
CA ARG A 177 17.45 0.47 12.11
C ARG A 177 16.01 0.89 11.89
N THR A 178 15.07 0.10 12.41
CA THR A 178 13.66 0.41 12.24
C THR A 178 13.20 1.35 13.33
N ASN A 179 12.97 2.60 12.97
CA ASN A 179 12.43 3.65 13.83
C ASN A 179 10.91 3.44 13.95
N TYR A 180 10.35 3.57 15.16
CA TYR A 180 8.98 3.14 15.40
C TYR A 180 8.23 4.03 16.41
N SER A 181 6.90 3.96 16.37
CA SER A 181 6.00 4.54 17.36
C SER A 181 5.13 3.41 17.92
N ALA A 182 5.56 2.80 19.03
CA ALA A 182 5.00 1.56 19.56
C ALA A 182 4.75 0.52 18.43
N ASP A 183 3.54 -0.01 18.30
CA ASP A 183 3.11 -0.91 17.21
C ASP A 183 2.13 -0.25 16.22
N LYS A 184 2.19 1.09 16.07
CA LYS A 184 1.29 1.89 15.23
C LYS A 184 2.01 3.01 14.47
N THR A 185 3.23 2.73 14.01
CA THR A 185 4.11 3.73 13.38
C THR A 185 3.48 4.39 12.16
N GLY A 186 2.84 3.63 11.29
CA GLY A 186 2.23 4.19 10.08
C GLY A 186 1.05 5.12 10.38
N HIS A 187 0.26 4.81 11.43
CA HIS A 187 -0.79 5.70 11.90
C HIS A 187 -0.20 7.05 12.35
N ALA A 188 0.80 7.02 13.21
CA ALA A 188 1.47 8.22 13.70
C ALA A 188 2.10 9.03 12.55
N LEU A 189 2.84 8.35 11.67
CA LEU A 189 3.51 8.96 10.51
C LEU A 189 2.51 9.60 9.53
N LEU A 190 1.41 8.91 9.21
CA LEU A 190 0.42 9.43 8.28
C LEU A 190 -0.28 10.67 8.82
N HIS A 191 -0.68 10.64 10.10
CA HIS A 191 -1.37 11.78 10.72
C HIS A 191 -0.46 13.01 10.80
N SER A 192 0.77 12.89 11.29
CA SER A 192 1.72 14.01 11.34
C SER A 192 2.03 14.57 9.94
N THR A 193 2.18 13.68 8.92
CA THR A 193 2.41 14.11 7.54
C THR A 193 1.19 14.81 6.95
N PHE A 194 -0.02 14.34 7.26
CA PHE A 194 -1.28 14.96 6.82
C PHE A 194 -1.49 16.33 7.47
N ASP A 195 -1.28 16.45 8.78
CA ASP A 195 -1.37 17.72 9.50
C ASP A 195 -0.36 18.73 8.95
N TYR A 196 0.85 18.26 8.66
CA TYR A 196 1.87 19.10 8.03
C TYR A 196 1.44 19.55 6.62
N ALA A 197 0.88 18.66 5.81
CA ALA A 197 0.39 18.99 4.47
C ALA A 197 -0.77 20.00 4.50
N LEU A 198 -1.69 19.86 5.46
CA LEU A 198 -2.77 20.82 5.69
C LEU A 198 -2.21 22.19 6.08
N GLY A 199 -1.29 22.25 7.05
CA GLY A 199 -0.61 23.47 7.47
C GLY A 199 0.17 24.14 6.35
N ALA A 200 0.73 23.37 5.41
CA ALA A 200 1.39 23.87 4.21
C ALA A 200 0.43 24.41 3.13
N GLY A 201 -0.88 24.18 3.27
CA GLY A 201 -1.90 24.69 2.35
C GLY A 201 -2.22 23.75 1.18
N VAL A 202 -1.86 22.47 1.25
CA VAL A 202 -2.23 21.47 0.23
C VAL A 202 -3.76 21.37 0.11
N LYS A 203 -4.28 21.37 -1.12
CA LYS A 203 -5.72 21.24 -1.40
C LYS A 203 -6.09 19.78 -1.61
N PHE A 204 -7.23 19.34 -1.05
CA PHE A 204 -7.71 17.97 -1.12
C PHE A 204 -9.05 17.86 -1.81
N LEU A 205 -9.15 16.97 -2.81
CA LEU A 205 -10.36 16.50 -3.45
C LEU A 205 -10.67 15.11 -2.91
N ILE A 206 -11.57 15.03 -1.93
CA ILE A 206 -11.87 13.79 -1.17
C ILE A 206 -13.11 13.12 -1.76
N ASP A 207 -13.14 11.77 -1.75
CA ASP A 207 -14.18 10.91 -2.31
C ASP A 207 -14.25 10.98 -3.84
N TYR A 208 -13.07 10.97 -4.49
CA TYR A 208 -12.94 10.86 -5.93
C TYR A 208 -12.16 9.61 -6.31
N GLN A 209 -12.78 8.75 -7.13
CA GLN A 209 -12.13 7.55 -7.68
C GLN A 209 -11.47 7.88 -9.02
N LEU A 210 -10.17 7.56 -9.15
CA LEU A 210 -9.47 7.61 -10.43
C LEU A 210 -10.11 6.63 -11.41
N LEU A 211 -10.40 7.10 -12.62
CA LEU A 211 -10.91 6.28 -13.71
C LEU A 211 -9.83 6.01 -14.76
N ASP A 212 -9.18 7.06 -15.29
CA ASP A 212 -8.12 6.94 -16.29
C ASP A 212 -7.13 8.10 -16.24
N VAL A 213 -5.95 7.84 -16.82
CA VAL A 213 -4.95 8.84 -17.18
C VAL A 213 -5.19 9.26 -18.63
N ALA A 214 -5.27 10.56 -18.90
CA ALA A 214 -5.44 11.11 -20.24
C ALA A 214 -4.09 11.34 -20.91
N VAL A 215 -3.96 10.91 -22.16
CA VAL A 215 -2.77 11.10 -22.99
C VAL A 215 -3.16 11.90 -24.22
N GLU A 216 -2.52 13.05 -24.42
CA GLU A 216 -2.69 13.92 -25.58
C GLU A 216 -1.31 14.17 -26.20
N ASP A 217 -1.14 13.91 -27.50
CA ASP A 217 0.12 14.10 -28.24
C ASP A 217 1.36 13.43 -27.58
N GLY A 218 1.16 12.26 -26.96
CA GLY A 218 2.22 11.52 -26.28
C GLY A 218 2.63 12.06 -24.92
N VAL A 219 1.87 12.98 -24.33
CA VAL A 219 2.11 13.58 -23.00
C VAL A 219 0.91 13.33 -22.09
N CYS A 220 1.13 13.15 -20.80
CA CYS A 220 0.06 13.10 -19.80
C CYS A 220 -0.62 14.48 -19.73
N SER A 221 -1.92 14.52 -20.02
CA SER A 221 -2.72 15.75 -19.98
C SER A 221 -3.55 15.90 -18.71
N GLY A 222 -3.57 14.90 -17.85
CA GLY A 222 -4.33 14.88 -16.60
C GLY A 222 -5.02 13.53 -16.35
N ILE A 223 -6.10 13.57 -15.59
CA ILE A 223 -6.90 12.39 -15.26
C ILE A 223 -8.40 12.63 -15.44
N VAL A 224 -9.14 11.52 -15.58
CA VAL A 224 -10.59 11.51 -15.39
C VAL A 224 -10.90 10.76 -14.10
N MET A 225 -11.80 11.30 -13.31
CA MET A 225 -12.20 10.75 -12.02
C MET A 225 -13.72 10.80 -11.83
N ARG A 226 -14.23 9.97 -10.92
CA ARG A 226 -15.63 9.99 -10.51
C ARG A 226 -15.76 10.56 -9.11
N ASN A 227 -16.58 11.54 -8.91
CA ASN A 227 -17.03 11.97 -7.60
C ASN A 227 -17.96 10.89 -7.01
N ILE A 228 -17.54 10.23 -5.93
CA ILE A 228 -18.30 9.13 -5.32
C ILE A 228 -19.60 9.63 -4.69
N LYS A 229 -19.61 10.87 -4.16
CA LYS A 229 -20.80 11.46 -3.52
C LYS A 229 -21.90 11.74 -4.54
N THR A 230 -21.56 12.38 -5.64
CA THR A 230 -22.55 12.86 -6.61
C THR A 230 -22.72 11.95 -7.82
N GLY A 231 -21.74 11.08 -8.10
CA GLY A 231 -21.65 10.29 -9.30
C GLY A 231 -21.10 11.02 -10.53
N ALA A 232 -20.80 12.31 -10.41
CA ALA A 232 -20.30 13.13 -11.52
C ALA A 232 -18.93 12.62 -12.03
N ILE A 233 -18.78 12.55 -13.36
CA ILE A 233 -17.49 12.30 -14.02
C ILE A 233 -16.83 13.65 -14.27
N VAL A 234 -15.64 13.84 -13.72
CA VAL A 234 -14.89 15.10 -13.69
C VAL A 234 -13.51 14.89 -14.30
N ALA A 235 -13.05 15.82 -15.13
CA ALA A 235 -11.69 15.87 -15.62
C ALA A 235 -10.83 16.78 -14.74
N VAL A 236 -9.56 16.38 -14.52
CA VAL A 236 -8.53 17.25 -13.94
C VAL A 236 -7.40 17.37 -14.95
N LYS A 237 -7.23 18.55 -15.49
CA LYS A 237 -6.14 18.94 -16.37
C LYS A 237 -4.92 19.29 -15.55
N ALA A 238 -3.76 18.76 -15.88
CA ALA A 238 -2.54 19.02 -15.12
C ALA A 238 -1.30 19.01 -16.02
N ARG A 239 -0.29 19.83 -15.69
CA ARG A 239 1.03 19.77 -16.35
C ARG A 239 1.80 18.53 -15.93
N ALA A 240 1.65 18.12 -14.65
CA ALA A 240 2.26 16.92 -14.12
C ALA A 240 1.28 16.16 -13.21
N VAL A 241 1.29 14.83 -13.31
CA VAL A 241 0.48 13.94 -12.48
C VAL A 241 1.40 12.97 -11.73
N VAL A 242 1.24 12.83 -10.42
CA VAL A 242 1.91 11.83 -9.58
C VAL A 242 0.89 10.77 -9.17
N LEU A 243 1.08 9.53 -9.60
CA LEU A 243 0.30 8.39 -9.15
C LEU A 243 0.93 7.82 -7.86
N ALA A 244 0.17 7.84 -6.76
CA ALA A 244 0.56 7.35 -5.44
C ALA A 244 -0.59 6.54 -4.79
N THR A 245 -1.25 5.70 -5.59
CA THR A 245 -2.52 5.03 -5.25
C THR A 245 -2.35 3.74 -4.44
N GLY A 246 -1.10 3.35 -4.13
CA GLY A 246 -0.79 2.11 -3.41
C GLY A 246 -0.83 0.87 -4.32
N GLY A 247 -0.71 -0.30 -3.69
CA GLY A 247 -0.60 -1.58 -4.39
C GLY A 247 -1.94 -2.21 -4.77
N TYR A 248 -1.87 -3.51 -5.16
CA TYR A 248 -3.01 -4.24 -5.72
C TYR A 248 -3.24 -5.63 -5.09
N THR A 249 -2.75 -5.89 -3.89
CA THR A 249 -2.88 -7.21 -3.25
C THR A 249 -4.32 -7.65 -2.97
N ARG A 250 -5.31 -6.77 -3.17
CA ARG A 250 -6.75 -7.09 -3.18
C ARG A 250 -7.16 -8.04 -4.32
N ILE A 251 -6.28 -8.42 -5.22
CA ILE A 251 -6.52 -9.56 -6.12
C ILE A 251 -6.78 -10.86 -5.34
N PHE A 252 -6.25 -11.00 -4.10
CA PHE A 252 -6.54 -12.12 -3.18
C PHE A 252 -7.74 -11.88 -2.27
N TRP A 253 -8.43 -10.77 -2.41
CA TRP A 253 -9.63 -10.29 -1.70
C TRP A 253 -9.56 -10.46 -0.19
N THR A 254 -10.14 -11.53 0.40
CA THR A 254 -10.19 -11.74 1.85
C THR A 254 -8.88 -12.23 2.47
N ARG A 255 -7.92 -12.71 1.65
CA ARG A 255 -6.62 -13.20 2.11
C ARG A 255 -5.52 -12.15 1.92
N THR A 256 -5.77 -10.95 2.38
CA THR A 256 -4.81 -9.85 2.33
C THR A 256 -4.91 -8.96 3.56
N SER A 257 -3.78 -8.45 3.99
CA SER A 257 -3.67 -7.51 5.12
C SER A 257 -3.82 -6.04 4.71
N THR A 258 -4.04 -5.75 3.41
CA THR A 258 -4.17 -4.38 2.93
C THR A 258 -5.61 -3.86 3.06
N PRO A 259 -5.83 -2.54 3.16
CA PRO A 259 -7.17 -1.97 3.24
C PRO A 259 -7.98 -2.19 1.95
N PHE A 260 -9.30 -2.10 2.05
CA PHE A 260 -10.22 -2.29 0.90
C PHE A 260 -9.94 -1.37 -0.28
N ILE A 261 -9.24 -0.26 -0.08
CA ILE A 261 -8.89 0.71 -1.13
C ILE A 261 -7.65 0.35 -1.95
N ALA A 262 -6.88 -0.68 -1.55
CA ALA A 262 -5.65 -1.11 -2.24
C ALA A 262 -5.97 -1.98 -3.47
N THR A 263 -6.61 -1.42 -4.47
CA THR A 263 -7.20 -2.07 -5.63
C THR A 263 -6.47 -1.80 -6.95
N GLY A 264 -5.27 -1.20 -6.88
CA GLY A 264 -4.39 -0.99 -8.03
C GLY A 264 -4.93 -0.02 -9.08
N ASP A 265 -5.81 0.92 -8.70
CA ASP A 265 -6.49 1.82 -9.65
C ASP A 265 -5.48 2.62 -10.50
N GLY A 266 -4.41 3.15 -9.87
CA GLY A 266 -3.36 3.89 -10.59
C GLY A 266 -2.56 3.01 -11.53
N THR A 267 -2.19 1.80 -11.11
CA THR A 267 -1.45 0.85 -11.94
C THR A 267 -2.28 0.41 -13.15
N ALA A 268 -3.57 0.13 -12.94
CA ALA A 268 -4.48 -0.23 -14.04
C ALA A 268 -4.70 0.95 -15.01
N ALA A 269 -4.84 2.17 -14.51
CA ALA A 269 -4.97 3.36 -15.33
C ALA A 269 -3.68 3.65 -16.15
N ALA A 270 -2.51 3.46 -15.54
CA ALA A 270 -1.22 3.59 -16.23
C ALA A 270 -1.03 2.53 -17.34
N LEU A 271 -1.43 1.27 -17.08
CA LEU A 271 -1.45 0.21 -18.09
C LEU A 271 -2.35 0.58 -19.29
N ARG A 272 -3.56 1.12 -19.04
CA ARG A 272 -4.45 1.59 -20.11
C ARG A 272 -3.88 2.79 -20.86
N ALA A 273 -3.05 3.60 -20.21
CA ALA A 273 -2.30 4.69 -20.84
C ALA A 273 -1.06 4.20 -21.62
N GLY A 274 -0.80 2.90 -21.67
CA GLY A 274 0.30 2.29 -22.45
C GLY A 274 1.62 2.11 -21.69
N LEU A 275 1.63 2.35 -20.37
CA LEU A 275 2.85 2.16 -19.56
C LEU A 275 3.06 0.69 -19.17
N PRO A 276 4.32 0.23 -19.08
CA PRO A 276 4.61 -1.10 -18.58
C PRO A 276 4.31 -1.25 -17.07
N PHE A 277 3.87 -2.45 -16.72
CA PHE A 277 3.74 -2.94 -15.36
C PHE A 277 4.94 -3.85 -15.04
N LYS A 278 5.83 -3.39 -14.18
CA LYS A 278 7.10 -4.03 -13.86
C LYS A 278 6.95 -5.01 -12.71
N ASP A 279 7.52 -6.21 -12.84
CA ASP A 279 7.56 -7.30 -11.86
C ASP A 279 6.21 -7.65 -11.21
N PRO A 280 5.11 -7.78 -11.96
CA PRO A 280 3.77 -7.96 -11.39
C PRO A 280 3.59 -9.29 -10.63
N GLU A 281 4.43 -10.28 -10.86
CA GLU A 281 4.43 -11.57 -10.17
C GLU A 281 5.03 -11.52 -8.78
N MET A 282 5.73 -10.43 -8.43
CA MET A 282 6.42 -10.26 -7.15
C MET A 282 5.46 -9.71 -6.10
N LEU A 283 4.75 -10.62 -5.44
CA LEU A 283 3.76 -10.35 -4.39
C LEU A 283 4.21 -10.99 -3.09
N GLN A 284 4.42 -10.16 -2.06
CA GLN A 284 4.86 -10.62 -0.75
C GLN A 284 3.67 -11.06 0.10
N PHE A 285 3.81 -12.23 0.72
CA PHE A 285 2.90 -12.69 1.76
C PHE A 285 3.50 -12.38 3.14
N HIS A 286 2.70 -11.74 4.01
CA HIS A 286 3.08 -11.59 5.41
C HIS A 286 2.75 -12.87 6.16
N PRO A 287 3.68 -13.40 6.97
CA PRO A 287 3.46 -14.70 7.65
C PRO A 287 2.29 -14.66 8.65
N THR A 288 2.06 -13.52 9.29
CA THR A 288 1.15 -13.39 10.42
C THR A 288 0.02 -12.41 10.11
N GLY A 289 -1.06 -12.90 9.51
CA GLY A 289 -2.36 -12.24 9.45
C GLY A 289 -3.39 -13.02 10.28
N VAL A 290 -4.36 -12.35 10.87
CA VAL A 290 -5.48 -13.03 11.56
C VAL A 290 -6.28 -13.86 10.58
N VAL A 291 -6.90 -14.94 11.06
CA VAL A 291 -7.66 -15.88 10.22
C VAL A 291 -8.90 -15.21 9.64
N HIS A 292 -9.64 -14.47 10.46
CA HIS A 292 -10.84 -13.74 10.04
C HIS A 292 -10.47 -12.34 9.55
N GLY A 293 -10.54 -12.13 8.23
CA GLY A 293 -10.31 -10.83 7.60
C GLY A 293 -8.88 -10.50 7.18
N GLY A 294 -7.89 -11.32 7.52
CA GLY A 294 -6.50 -11.18 7.06
C GLY A 294 -5.72 -9.99 7.66
N VAL A 295 -6.27 -9.31 8.67
CA VAL A 295 -5.63 -8.13 9.28
C VAL A 295 -4.25 -8.46 9.80
N LEU A 296 -3.32 -7.53 9.65
CA LEU A 296 -1.91 -7.70 10.00
C LEU A 296 -1.72 -7.93 11.50
N ILE A 297 -0.91 -8.92 11.84
CA ILE A 297 -0.19 -9.02 13.12
C ILE A 297 1.26 -8.69 12.82
N THR A 298 1.71 -7.54 13.26
CA THR A 298 3.01 -6.99 12.90
C THR A 298 4.17 -7.93 13.23
N GLU A 299 5.21 -7.84 12.43
CA GLU A 299 6.48 -8.53 12.67
C GLU A 299 7.10 -8.19 14.04
N ALA A 300 6.74 -7.04 14.62
CA ALA A 300 7.15 -6.67 15.97
C ALA A 300 6.76 -7.72 17.03
N ALA A 301 5.64 -8.42 16.87
CA ALA A 301 5.26 -9.51 17.77
C ALA A 301 6.32 -10.61 17.84
N ARG A 302 6.88 -10.98 16.68
CA ARG A 302 7.98 -11.95 16.59
C ARG A 302 9.30 -11.31 17.06
N GLY A 303 9.51 -10.05 16.75
CA GLY A 303 10.67 -9.26 17.19
C GLY A 303 10.77 -9.10 18.71
N GLU A 304 9.63 -8.96 19.38
CA GLU A 304 9.57 -8.92 20.86
C GLU A 304 9.73 -10.30 21.51
N GLY A 305 9.76 -11.39 20.72
CA GLY A 305 10.03 -12.74 21.16
C GLY A 305 8.87 -13.73 21.01
N GLY A 306 7.82 -13.41 20.26
CA GLY A 306 6.67 -14.30 20.05
C GLY A 306 7.04 -15.60 19.33
N TYR A 307 6.48 -16.74 19.75
CA TYR A 307 6.70 -18.06 19.20
C TYR A 307 5.64 -18.44 18.17
N LEU A 308 6.05 -19.11 17.09
CA LEU A 308 5.15 -19.73 16.13
C LEU A 308 4.95 -21.21 16.46
N LEU A 309 3.71 -21.58 16.77
CA LEU A 309 3.33 -22.93 17.18
C LEU A 309 2.38 -23.56 16.15
N ASN A 310 2.65 -24.83 15.81
CA ASN A 310 1.71 -25.63 15.01
C ASN A 310 0.59 -26.24 15.88
N GLY A 311 -0.31 -27.02 15.26
CA GLY A 311 -1.43 -27.68 15.95
C GLY A 311 -1.01 -28.73 17.00
N LYS A 312 0.26 -29.12 17.05
CA LYS A 312 0.82 -30.00 18.06
C LYS A 312 1.51 -29.24 19.22
N GLY A 313 1.49 -27.90 19.17
CA GLY A 313 2.19 -27.05 20.14
C GLY A 313 3.71 -26.98 19.91
N GLU A 314 4.22 -27.45 18.78
CA GLU A 314 5.64 -27.40 18.46
C GLU A 314 6.04 -26.05 17.90
N ARG A 315 7.16 -25.49 18.38
CA ARG A 315 7.81 -24.29 17.83
C ARG A 315 8.54 -24.68 16.54
N PHE A 316 7.80 -24.72 15.43
CA PHE A 316 8.21 -25.37 14.18
C PHE A 316 9.31 -24.63 13.42
N MET A 317 9.55 -23.33 13.66
CA MET A 317 10.57 -22.57 12.93
C MET A 317 11.97 -23.14 13.07
N GLN A 318 12.25 -23.93 14.11
CA GLN A 318 13.52 -24.64 14.27
C GLN A 318 13.82 -25.60 13.13
N ARG A 319 12.79 -26.15 12.44
CA ARG A 319 12.97 -27.05 11.28
C ARG A 319 13.33 -26.31 10.00
N TYR A 320 12.89 -25.03 9.87
CA TYR A 320 12.98 -24.27 8.62
C TYR A 320 14.08 -23.20 8.63
N ALA A 321 14.36 -22.62 9.79
CA ALA A 321 15.36 -21.56 9.94
C ALA A 321 15.99 -21.59 11.34
N PRO A 322 16.80 -22.60 11.69
CA PRO A 322 17.29 -22.81 13.06
C PRO A 322 18.13 -21.65 13.59
N ALA A 323 18.83 -20.89 12.75
CA ALA A 323 19.68 -19.78 13.17
C ALA A 323 18.89 -18.50 13.49
N LYS A 324 17.80 -18.21 12.78
CA LYS A 324 17.00 -16.99 12.91
C LYS A 324 15.63 -17.23 13.54
N MET A 325 15.17 -18.47 13.58
CA MET A 325 13.86 -18.85 14.13
C MET A 325 12.73 -17.97 13.55
N GLU A 326 11.90 -17.38 14.37
CA GLU A 326 10.77 -16.50 13.98
C GLU A 326 11.21 -15.18 13.33
N LEU A 327 12.50 -14.82 13.39
CA LEU A 327 13.09 -13.67 12.73
C LEU A 327 13.69 -14.00 11.35
N ALA A 328 13.38 -15.18 10.81
CA ALA A 328 13.66 -15.49 9.41
C ALA A 328 12.87 -14.54 8.49
N PRO A 329 13.36 -14.25 7.26
CA PRO A 329 12.65 -13.43 6.28
C PRO A 329 11.21 -13.87 6.04
N ARG A 330 10.37 -12.92 5.63
CA ARG A 330 8.91 -13.13 5.49
C ARG A 330 8.56 -14.26 4.54
N ASP A 331 9.27 -14.36 3.42
CA ASP A 331 9.07 -15.42 2.42
C ASP A 331 9.37 -16.81 3.02
N ILE A 332 10.42 -16.95 3.80
CA ILE A 332 10.79 -18.21 4.49
C ILE A 332 9.75 -18.56 5.55
N THR A 333 9.39 -17.60 6.40
CA THR A 333 8.42 -17.82 7.48
C THR A 333 7.03 -18.13 6.92
N ALA A 334 6.58 -17.45 5.85
CA ALA A 334 5.29 -17.71 5.21
C ALA A 334 5.25 -19.11 4.57
N ARG A 335 6.33 -19.53 3.91
CA ARG A 335 6.45 -20.92 3.39
C ARG A 335 6.43 -21.95 4.52
N ALA A 336 7.13 -21.71 5.61
CA ALA A 336 7.14 -22.62 6.76
C ALA A 336 5.73 -22.83 7.33
N ILE A 337 4.97 -21.76 7.52
CA ILE A 337 3.58 -21.82 8.01
C ILE A 337 2.69 -22.58 7.02
N GLU A 338 2.78 -22.26 5.72
CA GLU A 338 1.98 -22.93 4.70
C GLU A 338 2.32 -24.42 4.60
N THR A 339 3.60 -24.81 4.78
CA THR A 339 4.03 -26.21 4.84
C THR A 339 3.42 -26.93 6.05
N GLU A 340 3.45 -26.31 7.25
CA GLU A 340 2.82 -26.90 8.44
C GLU A 340 1.31 -27.15 8.22
N ILE A 341 0.64 -26.20 7.57
CA ILE A 341 -0.79 -26.33 7.23
C ILE A 341 -1.01 -27.44 6.19
N ALA A 342 -0.25 -27.43 5.09
CA ALA A 342 -0.41 -28.36 3.99
C ALA A 342 -0.10 -29.81 4.38
N GLU A 343 0.86 -30.03 5.29
CA GLU A 343 1.23 -31.36 5.81
C GLU A 343 0.35 -31.81 7.00
N GLY A 344 -0.75 -31.11 7.29
CA GLY A 344 -1.73 -31.50 8.30
C GLY A 344 -1.28 -31.26 9.76
N ARG A 345 -0.25 -30.44 9.97
CA ARG A 345 0.19 -30.00 11.30
C ARG A 345 -0.40 -28.63 11.70
N GLY A 346 -1.21 -28.02 10.85
CA GLY A 346 -2.01 -26.85 11.18
C GLY A 346 -3.23 -27.19 12.04
N ILE A 347 -4.01 -26.17 12.38
CA ILE A 347 -5.29 -26.24 13.08
C ILE A 347 -6.39 -25.84 12.09
N GLY A 348 -7.56 -26.51 12.15
CA GLY A 348 -8.66 -26.26 11.23
C GLY A 348 -8.44 -26.83 9.83
N GLN A 349 -9.33 -26.51 8.90
CA GLN A 349 -9.30 -27.02 7.52
C GLN A 349 -9.68 -25.94 6.50
N GLY A 350 -9.20 -26.08 5.27
CA GLY A 350 -9.54 -25.22 4.12
C GLY A 350 -9.20 -23.75 4.38
N MET A 351 -10.19 -22.89 4.19
CA MET A 351 -10.04 -21.44 4.34
C MET A 351 -9.73 -20.98 5.79
N LEU A 352 -9.96 -21.83 6.79
CA LEU A 352 -9.74 -21.55 8.20
C LEU A 352 -8.49 -22.25 8.76
N ALA A 353 -7.74 -22.97 7.92
CA ALA A 353 -6.51 -23.62 8.34
C ALA A 353 -5.46 -22.55 8.76
N HIS A 354 -4.83 -22.77 9.93
CA HIS A 354 -3.96 -21.78 10.56
C HIS A 354 -2.92 -22.43 11.48
N VAL A 355 -2.01 -21.62 11.97
CA VAL A 355 -1.09 -21.89 13.08
C VAL A 355 -1.29 -20.85 14.18
N LEU A 356 -0.51 -20.88 15.25
CA LEU A 356 -0.65 -19.96 16.37
C LEU A 356 0.58 -19.07 16.53
N ILE A 357 0.38 -17.82 16.95
CA ILE A 357 1.43 -17.01 17.56
C ILE A 357 1.20 -16.89 19.06
N ASP A 358 2.20 -17.26 19.87
CA ASP A 358 2.13 -17.26 21.33
C ASP A 358 3.02 -16.16 21.91
N LEU A 359 2.43 -15.24 22.66
CA LEU A 359 3.08 -14.10 23.32
C LEU A 359 3.02 -14.18 24.84
N ARG A 360 2.32 -15.17 25.43
CA ARG A 360 2.03 -15.24 26.87
C ARG A 360 3.28 -15.20 27.75
N HIS A 361 4.37 -15.83 27.30
CA HIS A 361 5.65 -15.86 28.01
C HIS A 361 6.34 -14.49 28.13
N LEU A 362 5.91 -13.48 27.35
CA LEU A 362 6.42 -12.11 27.46
C LEU A 362 5.89 -11.38 28.69
N GLY A 363 4.76 -11.83 29.25
CA GLY A 363 4.07 -11.22 30.36
C GLY A 363 3.17 -10.05 29.97
N ARG A 364 2.15 -9.80 30.79
CA ARG A 364 1.10 -8.81 30.57
C ARG A 364 1.67 -7.40 30.33
N ASP A 365 2.58 -6.95 31.19
CA ASP A 365 3.07 -5.57 31.16
C ASP A 365 3.81 -5.28 29.85
N LYS A 366 4.67 -6.19 29.39
CA LYS A 366 5.37 -6.04 28.11
C LYS A 366 4.41 -6.03 26.93
N ILE A 367 3.38 -6.88 26.93
CA ILE A 367 2.37 -6.90 25.85
C ILE A 367 1.62 -5.58 25.81
N LEU A 368 1.16 -5.06 26.96
CA LEU A 368 0.41 -3.80 27.03
C LEU A 368 1.25 -2.58 26.68
N GLU A 369 2.56 -2.59 26.97
CA GLU A 369 3.47 -1.49 26.66
C GLU A 369 3.92 -1.50 25.18
N ARG A 370 4.32 -2.67 24.66
CA ARG A 370 5.02 -2.79 23.37
C ARG A 370 4.12 -3.20 22.21
N LEU A 371 2.99 -3.86 22.48
CA LEU A 371 2.11 -4.50 21.50
C LEU A 371 0.61 -4.23 21.75
N PRO A 372 0.21 -3.02 22.20
CA PRO A 372 -1.19 -2.74 22.56
C PRO A 372 -2.15 -2.85 21.38
N GLN A 373 -1.70 -2.46 20.17
CA GLN A 373 -2.51 -2.53 18.96
C GLN A 373 -2.76 -3.98 18.54
N ILE A 374 -1.74 -4.85 18.63
CA ILE A 374 -1.88 -6.27 18.28
C ILE A 374 -2.88 -6.96 19.21
N ARG A 375 -2.82 -6.65 20.51
CA ARG A 375 -3.81 -7.16 21.47
C ARG A 375 -5.22 -6.72 21.08
N HIS A 376 -5.40 -5.46 20.71
CA HIS A 376 -6.70 -4.94 20.24
C HIS A 376 -7.19 -5.67 18.98
N VAL A 377 -6.31 -5.93 18.02
CA VAL A 377 -6.63 -6.71 16.81
C VAL A 377 -7.06 -8.14 17.17
N GLY A 378 -6.35 -8.80 18.08
CA GLY A 378 -6.71 -10.15 18.57
C GLY A 378 -8.11 -10.19 19.18
N LEU A 379 -8.41 -9.24 20.06
CA LEU A 379 -9.73 -9.12 20.69
C LEU A 379 -10.84 -8.81 19.67
N LEU A 380 -10.58 -7.92 18.73
CA LEU A 380 -11.59 -7.44 17.80
C LEU A 380 -11.94 -8.46 16.69
N PHE A 381 -10.95 -9.15 16.15
CA PHE A 381 -11.11 -10.01 14.97
C PHE A 381 -11.18 -11.51 15.30
N GLU A 382 -10.52 -11.95 16.36
CA GLU A 382 -10.46 -13.37 16.74
C GLU A 382 -11.10 -13.66 18.10
N ASN A 383 -11.52 -12.61 18.83
CA ASN A 383 -12.02 -12.71 20.21
C ASN A 383 -11.01 -13.38 21.16
N VAL A 384 -9.70 -13.12 20.95
CA VAL A 384 -8.57 -13.68 21.71
C VAL A 384 -7.81 -12.58 22.41
N ASP A 385 -7.60 -12.70 23.72
CA ASP A 385 -6.66 -11.86 24.47
C ASP A 385 -5.27 -12.49 24.42
N LEU A 386 -4.34 -11.85 23.77
CA LEU A 386 -2.95 -12.30 23.60
C LEU A 386 -2.17 -12.46 24.92
N VAL A 387 -2.68 -11.88 26.01
CA VAL A 387 -2.11 -12.08 27.35
C VAL A 387 -2.44 -13.47 27.88
N GLU A 388 -3.62 -14.00 27.53
CA GLU A 388 -4.16 -15.24 28.09
C GLU A 388 -4.04 -16.42 27.12
N GLU A 389 -4.18 -16.17 25.79
CA GLU A 389 -4.27 -17.22 24.79
C GLU A 389 -3.40 -16.95 23.56
N PRO A 390 -2.89 -17.99 22.86
CA PRO A 390 -2.22 -17.83 21.57
C PRO A 390 -3.21 -17.41 20.49
N LEU A 391 -2.79 -16.50 19.61
CA LEU A 391 -3.63 -15.98 18.53
C LEU A 391 -3.55 -16.85 17.27
N PRO A 392 -4.68 -17.25 16.67
CA PRO A 392 -4.72 -17.87 15.35
C PRO A 392 -4.20 -16.94 14.26
N ILE A 393 -3.24 -17.43 13.49
CA ILE A 393 -2.63 -16.65 12.38
C ILE A 393 -2.38 -17.53 11.15
N ARG A 394 -2.37 -16.89 9.99
CA ARG A 394 -1.99 -17.52 8.71
C ARG A 394 -1.32 -16.51 7.78
N PRO A 395 -0.62 -16.97 6.73
CA PRO A 395 -0.07 -16.06 5.74
C PRO A 395 -1.16 -15.32 4.96
N THR A 396 -0.93 -14.02 4.70
CA THR A 396 -1.82 -13.16 3.92
C THR A 396 -1.01 -12.34 2.91
N ALA A 397 -1.57 -12.10 1.72
CA ALA A 397 -0.98 -11.18 0.75
C ALA A 397 -0.85 -9.79 1.39
N HIS A 398 0.31 -9.15 1.24
CA HIS A 398 0.64 -8.00 2.06
C HIS A 398 1.20 -6.81 1.28
N TYR A 399 2.08 -7.05 0.32
CA TYR A 399 2.77 -6.00 -0.40
C TYR A 399 3.04 -6.40 -1.85
N SER A 400 2.80 -5.48 -2.78
CA SER A 400 3.21 -5.63 -4.18
C SER A 400 4.56 -4.96 -4.39
N MET A 401 5.61 -5.75 -4.72
CA MET A 401 6.92 -5.21 -5.08
C MET A 401 6.90 -4.65 -6.50
N GLY A 402 6.09 -5.22 -7.38
CA GLY A 402 5.84 -4.70 -8.72
C GLY A 402 4.87 -3.53 -8.74
N GLY A 403 4.93 -2.73 -9.80
CA GLY A 403 4.13 -1.52 -9.98
C GLY A 403 4.35 -0.88 -11.36
N ILE A 404 3.92 0.36 -11.52
CA ILE A 404 4.19 1.16 -12.72
C ILE A 404 5.70 1.29 -12.90
N ASP A 405 6.19 1.01 -14.11
CA ASP A 405 7.63 1.12 -14.40
C ASP A 405 8.12 2.57 -14.26
N VAL A 406 9.01 2.80 -13.30
CA VAL A 406 9.72 4.07 -13.09
C VAL A 406 11.03 3.99 -13.86
N VAL A 407 11.23 4.90 -14.82
CA VAL A 407 12.40 4.90 -15.70
C VAL A 407 13.55 5.76 -15.17
N ASP A 408 13.25 6.74 -14.31
CA ASP A 408 14.23 7.54 -13.59
C ASP A 408 13.85 7.64 -12.11
N PHE A 409 14.53 6.88 -11.29
CA PHE A 409 14.28 6.83 -9.84
C PHE A 409 14.70 8.11 -9.09
N ARG A 410 15.44 9.03 -9.71
CA ARG A 410 15.82 10.30 -9.09
C ARG A 410 14.71 11.35 -9.16
N SER A 411 13.87 11.25 -10.18
CA SER A 411 12.68 12.10 -10.37
C SER A 411 11.36 11.36 -10.23
N MET A 412 11.39 10.04 -10.12
CA MET A 412 10.23 9.14 -10.13
C MET A 412 9.40 9.25 -11.42
N SER A 413 10.02 9.64 -12.54
CA SER A 413 9.33 9.75 -13.82
C SER A 413 9.09 8.40 -14.48
N THR A 414 7.99 8.29 -15.20
CA THR A 414 7.65 7.16 -16.08
C THR A 414 8.08 7.43 -17.51
N ALA A 415 7.89 6.46 -18.41
CA ALA A 415 8.13 6.64 -19.84
C ALA A 415 7.15 7.64 -20.49
N LEU A 416 6.03 7.99 -19.84
CA LEU A 416 5.08 8.98 -20.32
C LEU A 416 5.44 10.36 -19.74
N PRO A 417 5.89 11.33 -20.55
CA PRO A 417 6.19 12.68 -20.09
C PRO A 417 5.01 13.30 -19.33
N GLY A 418 5.29 13.94 -18.20
CA GLY A 418 4.28 14.52 -17.31
C GLY A 418 3.63 13.53 -16.35
N LEU A 419 3.98 12.24 -16.40
CA LEU A 419 3.47 11.24 -15.45
C LEU A 419 4.59 10.68 -14.58
N PHE A 420 4.34 10.64 -13.27
CA PHE A 420 5.24 10.15 -12.22
C PHE A 420 4.54 9.09 -11.38
N ALA A 421 5.29 8.17 -10.77
CA ALA A 421 4.73 7.18 -9.88
C ALA A 421 5.56 7.09 -8.59
N ALA A 422 4.90 6.91 -7.43
CA ALA A 422 5.56 6.89 -6.13
C ALA A 422 4.90 5.94 -5.13
N GLY A 423 5.68 5.45 -4.17
CA GLY A 423 5.24 4.46 -3.18
C GLY A 423 4.92 3.12 -3.84
N GLU A 424 4.08 2.34 -3.21
CA GLU A 424 3.72 0.98 -3.68
C GLU A 424 2.99 0.95 -5.05
N CYS A 425 2.62 2.11 -5.61
CA CYS A 425 2.05 2.24 -6.95
C CYS A 425 3.12 2.14 -8.05
N GLY A 426 4.33 2.63 -7.77
CA GLY A 426 5.49 2.58 -8.67
C GLY A 426 6.38 1.37 -8.39
N CYS A 427 7.20 1.01 -9.38
CA CYS A 427 8.26 0.02 -9.24
C CYS A 427 9.58 0.62 -9.75
N GLU A 428 10.32 1.21 -8.85
CA GLU A 428 11.68 1.70 -9.05
C GLU A 428 12.74 0.65 -8.76
N SER A 429 12.30 -0.58 -8.43
CA SER A 429 13.11 -1.76 -8.14
C SER A 429 13.93 -1.72 -6.84
N ILE A 430 13.43 -1.02 -5.82
CA ILE A 430 14.05 -1.05 -4.46
C ILE A 430 13.87 -2.42 -3.80
N HIS A 431 12.72 -3.06 -3.98
CA HIS A 431 12.31 -4.22 -3.16
C HIS A 431 12.64 -5.58 -3.76
N GLY A 432 12.99 -5.62 -5.03
CA GLY A 432 13.28 -6.88 -5.73
C GLY A 432 12.16 -7.92 -5.58
N ALA A 433 12.53 -9.16 -5.34
CA ALA A 433 11.59 -10.28 -5.24
C ALA A 433 10.97 -10.47 -3.84
N ASN A 434 11.45 -9.73 -2.81
CA ASN A 434 10.91 -9.80 -1.44
C ASN A 434 11.34 -8.57 -0.64
N ARG A 435 10.38 -7.78 -0.19
CA ARG A 435 10.62 -6.53 0.54
C ARG A 435 11.13 -6.77 1.95
N LEU A 436 12.21 -6.11 2.31
CA LEU A 436 12.75 -6.08 3.68
C LEU A 436 11.77 -5.38 4.63
N GLY A 437 11.58 -5.91 5.84
CA GLY A 437 10.75 -5.29 6.88
C GLY A 437 11.15 -3.82 7.14
N GLY A 438 10.18 -2.91 7.30
CA GLY A 438 10.43 -1.49 7.53
C GLY A 438 10.75 -0.65 6.28
N ASN A 439 11.12 -1.24 5.14
CA ASN A 439 11.42 -0.50 3.90
C ASN A 439 10.18 0.08 3.21
N SER A 440 8.97 -0.43 3.44
CA SER A 440 7.76 0.07 2.77
C SER A 440 7.46 1.54 3.10
N LEU A 441 7.45 1.89 4.39
CA LEU A 441 7.24 3.28 4.81
C LEU A 441 8.38 4.17 4.35
N ALA A 442 9.63 3.68 4.44
CA ALA A 442 10.80 4.44 3.97
C ALA A 442 10.71 4.71 2.46
N ALA A 443 10.39 3.70 1.63
CA ALA A 443 10.22 3.86 0.20
C ALA A 443 9.08 4.84 -0.13
N ALA A 444 7.93 4.74 0.53
CA ALA A 444 6.83 5.68 0.34
C ALA A 444 7.25 7.13 0.64
N MET A 445 8.01 7.33 1.73
CA MET A 445 8.49 8.67 2.07
C MET A 445 9.54 9.18 1.07
N VAL A 446 10.53 8.37 0.72
CA VAL A 446 11.60 8.76 -0.22
C VAL A 446 11.01 9.05 -1.59
N THR A 447 10.33 8.08 -2.20
CA THR A 447 9.82 8.20 -3.56
C THR A 447 8.75 9.27 -3.70
N GLY A 448 7.93 9.49 -2.65
CA GLY A 448 6.98 10.58 -2.60
C GLY A 448 7.65 11.95 -2.70
N LYS A 449 8.73 12.17 -1.93
CA LYS A 449 9.52 13.40 -2.01
C LYS A 449 10.08 13.62 -3.41
N GLU A 450 10.77 12.62 -3.94
CA GLU A 450 11.45 12.76 -5.24
C GLU A 450 10.43 12.94 -6.39
N ALA A 451 9.28 12.26 -6.34
CA ALA A 451 8.20 12.46 -7.30
C ALA A 451 7.62 13.88 -7.23
N GLY A 452 7.45 14.43 -6.03
CA GLY A 452 7.00 15.81 -5.85
C GLY A 452 7.97 16.84 -6.43
N ILE A 453 9.27 16.66 -6.19
CA ILE A 453 10.34 17.50 -6.75
C ILE A 453 10.38 17.35 -8.28
N GLY A 454 10.36 16.10 -8.80
CA GLY A 454 10.40 15.80 -10.23
C GLY A 454 9.19 16.37 -10.97
N ALA A 455 7.98 16.17 -10.44
CA ALA A 455 6.75 16.70 -11.01
C ALA A 455 6.73 18.24 -11.03
N ALA A 456 7.17 18.89 -9.97
CA ALA A 456 7.27 20.34 -9.91
C ALA A 456 8.29 20.89 -10.93
N ALA A 457 9.47 20.27 -11.02
CA ALA A 457 10.50 20.66 -11.96
C ALA A 457 10.05 20.51 -13.43
N TYR A 458 9.25 19.49 -13.73
CA TYR A 458 8.61 19.29 -15.03
C TYR A 458 7.52 20.35 -15.28
N ALA A 459 6.60 20.53 -14.33
CA ALA A 459 5.46 21.46 -14.45
C ALA A 459 5.91 22.93 -14.63
N ALA A 460 7.02 23.31 -14.03
CA ALA A 460 7.59 24.67 -14.16
C ALA A 460 8.01 25.00 -15.60
N LYS A 461 8.28 23.99 -16.44
CA LYS A 461 8.77 24.15 -17.82
C LYS A 461 7.72 23.75 -18.86
N ALA A 462 6.79 22.89 -18.50
CA ALA A 462 5.79 22.35 -19.42
C ALA A 462 4.66 23.37 -19.67
N ALA A 463 4.20 23.45 -20.90
CA ALA A 463 2.94 24.13 -21.21
C ALA A 463 1.75 23.34 -20.67
N MET A 464 0.63 24.02 -20.40
CA MET A 464 -0.61 23.32 -20.04
C MET A 464 -1.08 22.52 -21.28
N PRO A 465 -1.33 21.20 -21.13
CA PRO A 465 -1.72 20.34 -22.25
C PRO A 465 -3.12 20.67 -22.81
N GLY A 466 -3.49 20.09 -23.94
CA GLY A 466 -4.83 20.19 -24.53
C GLY A 466 -5.91 19.44 -23.73
N ASP A 467 -7.18 19.67 -24.10
CA ASP A 467 -8.34 19.10 -23.41
C ASP A 467 -8.97 17.90 -24.14
N GLY A 468 -8.56 17.64 -25.37
CA GLY A 468 -9.24 16.70 -26.27
C GLY A 468 -9.34 15.29 -25.71
N ALA A 469 -8.25 14.74 -25.18
CA ALA A 469 -8.25 13.40 -24.55
C ALA A 469 -9.12 13.36 -23.29
N LEU A 470 -9.05 14.39 -22.46
CA LEU A 470 -9.86 14.50 -21.24
C LEU A 470 -11.37 14.46 -21.54
N LEU A 471 -11.81 15.26 -22.53
CA LEU A 471 -13.22 15.33 -22.91
C LEU A 471 -13.72 14.00 -23.49
N ARG A 472 -12.94 13.36 -24.36
CA ARG A 472 -13.26 12.02 -24.91
C ARG A 472 -13.40 10.97 -23.79
N LEU A 473 -12.51 11.01 -22.80
CA LEU A 473 -12.56 10.08 -21.66
C LEU A 473 -13.77 10.35 -20.76
N VAL A 474 -14.12 11.60 -20.51
CA VAL A 474 -15.32 11.96 -19.72
C VAL A 474 -16.58 11.40 -20.38
N GLU A 475 -16.75 11.57 -21.69
CA GLU A 475 -17.90 11.03 -22.44
C GLU A 475 -17.92 9.50 -22.38
N ARG A 476 -16.79 8.84 -22.65
CA ARG A 476 -16.67 7.38 -22.55
C ARG A 476 -17.09 6.85 -21.18
N TRP A 477 -16.66 7.49 -20.10
CA TRP A 477 -16.98 7.04 -18.74
C TRP A 477 -18.43 7.34 -18.34
N ARG A 478 -19.03 8.41 -18.87
CA ARG A 478 -20.48 8.67 -18.70
C ARG A 478 -21.31 7.59 -19.38
N ASP A 479 -20.94 7.19 -20.60
CA ASP A 479 -21.64 6.14 -21.33
C ASP A 479 -21.43 4.77 -20.68
N HIS A 480 -20.21 4.46 -20.26
CA HIS A 480 -19.91 3.23 -19.49
C HIS A 480 -20.74 3.16 -18.21
N PHE A 481 -20.90 4.25 -17.47
CA PHE A 481 -21.75 4.27 -16.28
C PHE A 481 -23.21 3.94 -16.64
N LYS A 482 -23.80 4.60 -17.62
CA LYS A 482 -25.19 4.37 -18.06
C LYS A 482 -25.40 2.91 -18.51
N GLU A 483 -24.50 2.41 -19.35
CA GLU A 483 -24.57 1.06 -19.89
C GLU A 483 -24.51 0.03 -18.76
N THR A 484 -23.48 0.10 -17.91
CA THR A 484 -23.23 -0.93 -16.88
C THR A 484 -24.29 -0.93 -15.78
N THR A 485 -24.77 0.24 -15.36
CA THR A 485 -25.76 0.34 -14.29
C THR A 485 -27.18 0.04 -14.75
N SER A 486 -27.46 0.05 -16.07
CA SER A 486 -28.74 -0.35 -16.65
C SER A 486 -28.91 -1.87 -16.78
N ARG A 487 -27.86 -2.65 -16.62
CA ARG A 487 -27.90 -4.12 -16.75
C ARG A 487 -28.69 -4.73 -15.60
N THR A 488 -29.66 -5.56 -15.93
CA THR A 488 -30.55 -6.24 -14.96
C THR A 488 -30.32 -7.76 -14.90
N ALA A 489 -29.59 -8.32 -15.87
CA ALA A 489 -29.27 -9.74 -15.95
C ALA A 489 -27.78 -9.95 -16.20
N GLY A 490 -27.20 -10.97 -15.59
CA GLY A 490 -25.79 -11.33 -15.66
C GLY A 490 -25.24 -11.75 -14.28
N THR A 491 -23.98 -12.16 -14.25
CA THR A 491 -23.30 -12.53 -13.01
C THR A 491 -23.00 -11.26 -12.17
N ARG A 492 -23.16 -11.36 -10.87
CA ARG A 492 -22.78 -10.27 -9.97
C ARG A 492 -21.26 -10.10 -9.97
N PHE A 493 -20.77 -8.85 -10.05
CA PHE A 493 -19.33 -8.57 -10.02
C PHE A 493 -18.65 -9.08 -8.74
N THR A 494 -19.37 -9.18 -7.62
CA THR A 494 -18.87 -9.73 -6.36
C THR A 494 -18.56 -11.22 -6.46
N GLU A 495 -19.35 -11.98 -7.20
CA GLU A 495 -19.11 -13.40 -7.47
C GLU A 495 -17.86 -13.59 -8.36
N ILE A 496 -17.71 -12.74 -9.38
CA ILE A 496 -16.53 -12.73 -10.24
C ILE A 496 -15.28 -12.45 -9.41
N ARG A 497 -15.34 -11.46 -8.51
CA ARG A 497 -14.25 -11.12 -7.58
C ARG A 497 -13.86 -12.31 -6.71
N ASP A 498 -14.83 -12.97 -6.10
CA ASP A 498 -14.59 -14.08 -5.17
C ASP A 498 -13.99 -15.29 -5.90
N ARG A 499 -14.46 -15.58 -7.11
CA ARG A 499 -13.89 -16.62 -7.99
C ARG A 499 -12.47 -16.28 -8.45
N MET A 500 -12.18 -15.01 -8.77
CA MET A 500 -10.83 -14.54 -9.08
C MET A 500 -9.89 -14.77 -7.89
N ALA A 501 -10.29 -14.33 -6.70
CA ALA A 501 -9.48 -14.45 -5.50
C ALA A 501 -9.17 -15.92 -5.15
N GLN A 502 -10.15 -16.81 -5.31
CA GLN A 502 -9.94 -18.25 -5.09
C GLN A 502 -8.97 -18.83 -6.14
N ALA A 503 -9.17 -18.53 -7.43
CA ALA A 503 -8.28 -19.02 -8.49
C ALA A 503 -6.81 -18.54 -8.29
N LEU A 504 -6.64 -17.29 -7.85
CA LEU A 504 -5.31 -16.75 -7.55
C LEU A 504 -4.69 -17.39 -6.32
N TRP A 505 -5.47 -17.65 -5.27
CA TRP A 505 -4.94 -18.34 -4.10
C TRP A 505 -4.46 -19.75 -4.46
N ASP A 506 -5.24 -20.48 -5.22
CA ASP A 506 -4.94 -21.87 -5.60
C ASP A 506 -3.77 -21.97 -6.59
N GLY A 507 -3.63 -21.01 -7.51
CA GLY A 507 -2.63 -21.05 -8.58
C GLY A 507 -1.41 -20.17 -8.40
N MET A 508 -1.54 -19.02 -7.70
CA MET A 508 -0.50 -18.00 -7.54
C MET A 508 -0.27 -17.60 -6.07
N GLY A 509 -0.66 -18.45 -5.13
CA GLY A 509 -0.39 -18.28 -3.71
C GLY A 509 1.09 -18.38 -3.36
N ILE A 510 1.40 -18.86 -2.16
CA ILE A 510 2.79 -19.01 -1.67
C ILE A 510 3.56 -20.06 -2.50
N TYR A 511 2.95 -21.21 -2.73
CA TYR A 511 3.50 -22.27 -3.59
C TYR A 511 2.83 -22.25 -4.96
N ARG A 512 3.61 -22.21 -6.02
CA ARG A 512 3.16 -22.09 -7.40
C ARG A 512 3.64 -23.26 -8.23
N THR A 513 2.84 -23.69 -9.20
CA THR A 513 3.23 -24.68 -10.23
C THR A 513 2.83 -24.15 -11.60
N GLY A 514 3.50 -24.60 -12.67
CA GLY A 514 3.11 -24.20 -14.03
C GLY A 514 1.67 -24.55 -14.37
N THR A 515 1.20 -25.72 -13.94
CA THR A 515 -0.20 -26.16 -14.14
C THR A 515 -1.19 -25.32 -13.34
N GLY A 516 -0.88 -24.99 -12.07
CA GLY A 516 -1.71 -24.14 -11.23
C GLY A 516 -1.83 -22.71 -11.78
N LEU A 517 -0.69 -22.12 -12.17
CA LEU A 517 -0.64 -20.79 -12.80
C LEU A 517 -1.42 -20.75 -14.12
N ALA A 518 -1.27 -21.75 -14.99
CA ALA A 518 -1.98 -21.82 -16.26
C ALA A 518 -3.50 -21.93 -16.05
N LYS A 519 -3.95 -22.77 -15.10
CA LYS A 519 -5.37 -22.90 -14.75
C LYS A 519 -5.94 -21.58 -14.18
N ALA A 520 -5.19 -20.91 -13.31
CA ALA A 520 -5.59 -19.61 -12.78
C ALA A 520 -5.69 -18.55 -13.89
N LEU A 521 -4.75 -18.52 -14.83
CA LEU A 521 -4.75 -17.63 -15.98
C LEU A 521 -5.96 -17.86 -16.88
N GLU A 522 -6.28 -19.11 -17.18
CA GLU A 522 -7.49 -19.49 -17.93
C GLU A 522 -8.75 -18.99 -17.22
N THR A 523 -8.86 -19.26 -15.91
CA THR A 523 -9.99 -18.83 -15.08
C THR A 523 -10.14 -17.31 -15.09
N VAL A 524 -9.07 -16.55 -14.80
CA VAL A 524 -9.08 -15.08 -14.75
C VAL A 524 -9.42 -14.50 -16.13
N THR A 525 -8.90 -15.08 -17.21
CA THR A 525 -9.23 -14.65 -18.59
C THR A 525 -10.70 -14.89 -18.91
N GLY A 526 -11.29 -16.01 -18.46
CA GLY A 526 -12.72 -16.28 -18.56
C GLY A 526 -13.56 -15.27 -17.76
N LEU A 527 -13.13 -14.97 -16.54
CA LEU A 527 -13.78 -13.98 -15.67
C LEU A 527 -13.72 -12.55 -16.24
N GLN A 528 -12.65 -12.17 -16.94
CA GLN A 528 -12.60 -10.89 -17.64
C GLN A 528 -13.66 -10.77 -18.73
N LYS A 529 -13.94 -11.85 -19.48
CA LYS A 529 -15.00 -11.86 -20.50
C LYS A 529 -16.37 -11.78 -19.83
N GLU A 530 -16.59 -12.54 -18.76
CA GLU A 530 -17.84 -12.54 -17.98
C GLU A 530 -18.11 -11.16 -17.35
N TYR A 531 -17.07 -10.47 -16.89
CA TYR A 531 -17.13 -9.12 -16.31
C TYR A 531 -17.71 -8.08 -17.29
N GLN A 532 -17.50 -8.23 -18.61
CA GLN A 532 -18.04 -7.29 -19.62
C GLN A 532 -19.58 -7.21 -19.58
N THR A 533 -20.26 -8.26 -19.11
CA THR A 533 -21.72 -8.33 -18.99
C THR A 533 -22.18 -8.38 -17.53
N ALA A 534 -21.28 -8.19 -16.58
CA ALA A 534 -21.59 -8.29 -15.15
C ALA A 534 -22.54 -7.19 -14.68
N VAL A 535 -23.32 -7.52 -13.64
CA VAL A 535 -24.35 -6.65 -13.06
C VAL A 535 -23.81 -5.89 -11.85
N VAL A 536 -24.01 -4.57 -11.83
CA VAL A 536 -23.69 -3.69 -10.68
C VAL A 536 -24.74 -3.82 -9.58
N GLY A 537 -26.02 -3.96 -9.95
CA GLY A 537 -27.12 -4.12 -9.01
C GLY A 537 -27.60 -2.81 -8.35
N ASN A 538 -27.06 -1.66 -8.77
CA ASN A 538 -27.47 -0.33 -8.33
C ASN A 538 -27.33 0.66 -9.49
N ALA A 539 -28.44 1.28 -9.91
CA ALA A 539 -28.47 2.27 -10.98
C ALA A 539 -28.37 3.72 -10.48
N GLY A 540 -28.39 3.95 -9.17
CA GLY A 540 -28.28 5.28 -8.58
C GLY A 540 -26.89 5.91 -8.83
N GLN A 541 -26.84 7.22 -8.86
CA GLN A 541 -25.59 7.98 -9.04
C GLN A 541 -24.93 8.31 -7.70
N VAL A 542 -25.73 8.80 -6.75
CA VAL A 542 -25.28 9.33 -5.46
C VAL A 542 -24.82 8.21 -4.54
N TYR A 543 -23.60 8.29 -4.04
CA TYR A 543 -22.97 7.29 -3.16
C TYR A 543 -23.09 5.85 -3.68
N ASN A 544 -23.02 5.64 -4.99
CA ASN A 544 -23.05 4.31 -5.58
C ASN A 544 -21.72 3.57 -5.34
N SER A 545 -21.58 2.99 -4.16
CA SER A 545 -20.42 2.16 -3.79
C SER A 545 -20.35 0.86 -4.59
N ALA A 546 -21.50 0.32 -5.03
CA ALA A 546 -21.52 -0.87 -5.88
C ALA A 546 -20.80 -0.63 -7.22
N TYR A 547 -21.03 0.52 -7.85
CA TYR A 547 -20.30 0.88 -9.07
C TYR A 547 -18.81 1.15 -8.80
N THR A 548 -18.46 1.77 -7.65
CA THR A 548 -17.06 1.92 -7.24
C THR A 548 -16.35 0.56 -7.17
N HIS A 549 -16.94 -0.41 -6.48
CA HIS A 549 -16.36 -1.75 -6.35
C HIS A 549 -16.40 -2.56 -7.66
N TYR A 550 -17.41 -2.33 -8.51
CA TYR A 550 -17.43 -2.90 -9.85
C TYR A 550 -16.19 -2.49 -10.64
N LEU A 551 -15.86 -1.20 -10.69
CA LEU A 551 -14.67 -0.69 -11.38
C LEU A 551 -13.36 -1.25 -10.80
N GLU A 552 -13.28 -1.36 -9.48
CA GLU A 552 -12.13 -1.97 -8.78
C GLU A 552 -11.93 -3.43 -9.19
N VAL A 553 -13.00 -4.21 -9.34
CA VAL A 553 -12.91 -5.61 -9.81
C VAL A 553 -12.38 -5.67 -11.24
N GLY A 554 -12.79 -4.78 -12.13
CA GLY A 554 -12.24 -4.68 -13.48
C GLY A 554 -10.74 -4.41 -13.51
N ASN A 555 -10.27 -3.46 -12.67
CA ASN A 555 -8.86 -3.18 -12.49
C ASN A 555 -8.10 -4.41 -11.96
N LEU A 556 -8.62 -5.04 -10.90
CA LEU A 556 -7.99 -6.21 -10.28
C LEU A 556 -7.89 -7.41 -11.25
N LEU A 557 -8.91 -7.67 -12.07
CA LEU A 557 -8.86 -8.72 -13.10
C LEU A 557 -7.74 -8.48 -14.11
N THR A 558 -7.57 -7.23 -14.55
CA THR A 558 -6.51 -6.86 -15.48
C THR A 558 -5.13 -7.07 -14.87
N LEU A 559 -4.91 -6.59 -13.64
CA LEU A 559 -3.64 -6.73 -12.92
C LEU A 559 -3.33 -8.20 -12.60
N ALA A 560 -4.33 -8.97 -12.19
CA ALA A 560 -4.21 -10.41 -11.93
C ALA A 560 -3.76 -11.18 -13.17
N ARG A 561 -4.34 -10.88 -14.33
CA ARG A 561 -3.94 -11.50 -15.60
C ARG A 561 -2.49 -11.18 -15.96
N CYS A 562 -2.07 -9.92 -15.82
CA CYS A 562 -0.68 -9.52 -16.02
C CYS A 562 0.29 -10.25 -15.08
N ALA A 563 -0.06 -10.33 -13.80
CA ALA A 563 0.75 -11.02 -12.80
C ALA A 563 0.88 -12.52 -13.06
N LEU A 564 -0.21 -13.17 -13.51
CA LEU A 564 -0.20 -14.59 -13.87
C LEU A 564 0.65 -14.88 -15.10
N VAL A 565 0.62 -14.03 -16.13
CA VAL A 565 1.48 -14.16 -17.32
C VAL A 565 2.96 -14.05 -16.94
N ALA A 566 3.33 -13.07 -16.14
CA ALA A 566 4.70 -12.90 -15.66
C ALA A 566 5.15 -14.06 -14.75
N ALA A 567 4.28 -14.53 -13.84
CA ALA A 567 4.57 -15.66 -12.95
C ALA A 567 4.75 -16.98 -13.71
N LEU A 568 4.02 -17.18 -14.79
CA LEU A 568 4.11 -18.38 -15.64
C LEU A 568 5.42 -18.40 -16.45
N ASP A 569 5.84 -17.22 -16.94
CA ASP A 569 7.10 -17.06 -17.69
C ASP A 569 8.33 -17.29 -16.80
N ARG A 570 8.32 -16.80 -15.55
CA ARG A 570 9.45 -16.91 -14.61
C ARG A 570 9.57 -18.34 -14.07
N ARG A 571 10.48 -19.13 -14.64
CA ARG A 571 10.71 -20.55 -14.31
C ARG A 571 11.87 -20.71 -13.34
N GLU A 572 11.75 -20.10 -12.18
CA GLU A 572 12.69 -20.16 -11.06
C GLU A 572 11.93 -19.95 -9.74
N SER A 573 12.61 -20.13 -8.62
CA SER A 573 12.16 -19.67 -7.30
C SER A 573 13.06 -18.55 -6.83
N ARG A 574 12.46 -17.36 -6.54
CA ARG A 574 13.19 -16.16 -6.08
C ARG A 574 12.31 -15.35 -5.14
N GLY A 575 12.76 -15.14 -3.90
CA GLY A 575 12.05 -14.36 -2.89
C GLY A 575 10.63 -14.87 -2.66
N ALA A 576 9.63 -14.02 -2.92
CA ALA A 576 8.22 -14.36 -2.77
C ALA A 576 7.66 -15.22 -3.91
N HIS A 577 8.35 -15.33 -5.03
CA HIS A 577 7.97 -16.19 -6.16
C HIS A 577 8.55 -17.59 -5.96
N THR A 578 7.73 -18.54 -5.49
CA THR A 578 8.18 -19.91 -5.21
C THR A 578 7.52 -20.91 -6.16
N ARG A 579 8.29 -21.48 -7.06
CA ARG A 579 7.89 -22.48 -8.05
C ARG A 579 8.30 -23.89 -7.57
N VAL A 580 7.31 -24.72 -7.23
CA VAL A 580 7.58 -26.11 -6.80
C VAL A 580 8.23 -26.92 -7.93
N ASP A 581 7.85 -26.64 -9.17
CA ASP A 581 8.40 -27.26 -10.38
C ASP A 581 9.76 -26.68 -10.82
N TYR A 582 10.16 -25.53 -10.27
CA TYR A 582 11.47 -24.89 -10.48
C TYR A 582 12.00 -24.35 -9.14
N PRO A 583 12.42 -25.23 -8.20
CA PRO A 583 12.67 -24.85 -6.80
C PRO A 583 13.91 -23.97 -6.59
N ASN A 584 14.82 -23.95 -7.56
CA ASN A 584 16.07 -23.21 -7.45
C ASN A 584 15.99 -21.83 -8.10
N ARG A 585 16.75 -20.86 -7.56
CA ARG A 585 17.03 -19.57 -8.20
C ARG A 585 17.92 -19.80 -9.43
N ASN A 586 17.66 -19.05 -10.49
CA ASN A 586 18.41 -19.14 -11.74
C ASN A 586 18.85 -17.75 -12.21
N ASP A 587 20.02 -17.30 -11.71
CA ASP A 587 20.57 -15.98 -12.04
C ASP A 587 21.02 -15.86 -13.50
N ARG A 588 21.30 -16.98 -14.19
CA ARG A 588 21.72 -16.95 -15.58
C ARG A 588 20.58 -16.53 -16.52
N ASP A 589 19.40 -17.10 -16.32
CA ASP A 589 18.29 -16.94 -17.28
C ASP A 589 17.19 -16.00 -16.76
N PHE A 590 17.10 -15.75 -15.44
CA PHE A 590 16.01 -14.99 -14.82
C PHE A 590 16.42 -13.81 -13.93
N LEU A 591 17.70 -13.38 -13.94
CA LEU A 591 18.11 -12.14 -13.28
C LEU A 591 17.74 -10.93 -14.16
N HIS A 592 16.44 -10.73 -14.33
CA HIS A 592 15.85 -9.64 -15.08
C HIS A 592 14.47 -9.25 -14.51
N HIS A 593 14.06 -8.03 -14.76
CA HIS A 593 12.71 -7.56 -14.52
C HIS A 593 11.78 -8.01 -15.64
N ASN A 594 10.57 -8.43 -15.28
CA ASN A 594 9.47 -8.61 -16.21
C ASN A 594 8.76 -7.28 -16.43
N LEU A 595 8.54 -6.89 -17.69
CA LEU A 595 7.79 -5.71 -18.10
C LEU A 595 6.55 -6.15 -18.87
N VAL A 596 5.38 -5.95 -18.31
CA VAL A 596 4.11 -6.38 -18.89
C VAL A 596 3.35 -5.17 -19.43
N SER A 597 2.94 -5.22 -20.69
CA SER A 597 2.16 -4.17 -21.36
C SER A 597 0.88 -4.76 -21.96
N LEU A 598 -0.09 -3.89 -22.26
CA LEU A 598 -1.30 -4.26 -22.99
C LEU A 598 -1.23 -3.75 -24.43
N LYS A 599 -1.48 -4.63 -25.42
CA LYS A 599 -1.70 -4.27 -26.82
C LYS A 599 -3.12 -4.71 -27.21
N GLY A 600 -4.08 -3.81 -27.07
CA GLY A 600 -5.49 -4.18 -27.08
C GLY A 600 -5.80 -5.13 -25.93
N ASP A 601 -6.33 -6.31 -26.21
CA ASP A 601 -6.61 -7.35 -25.21
C ASP A 601 -5.42 -8.29 -24.95
N GLU A 602 -4.33 -8.16 -25.70
CA GLU A 602 -3.16 -9.01 -25.55
C GLU A 602 -2.23 -8.51 -24.43
N VAL A 603 -1.76 -9.44 -23.59
CA VAL A 603 -0.71 -9.18 -22.59
C VAL A 603 0.64 -9.51 -23.21
N VAL A 604 1.48 -8.50 -23.37
CA VAL A 604 2.83 -8.62 -23.95
C VAL A 604 3.86 -8.53 -22.83
N LEU A 605 4.82 -9.44 -22.83
CA LEU A 605 5.93 -9.50 -21.87
C LEU A 605 7.23 -9.08 -22.54
N ASP A 606 7.96 -8.18 -21.91
CA ASP A 606 9.32 -7.78 -22.23
C ASP A 606 10.22 -7.95 -20.99
N ARG A 607 11.53 -7.77 -21.14
CA ARG A 607 12.51 -8.01 -20.08
C ARG A 607 13.56 -6.91 -20.03
N ARG A 608 13.96 -6.53 -18.80
CA ARG A 608 15.06 -5.58 -18.56
C ARG A 608 16.06 -6.20 -17.59
N PRO A 609 17.37 -6.21 -17.88
CA PRO A 609 18.39 -6.68 -16.93
C PRO A 609 18.35 -5.91 -15.61
N VAL A 610 18.66 -6.60 -14.50
CA VAL A 610 18.84 -5.96 -13.18
C VAL A 610 20.17 -5.20 -13.16
N THR A 611 20.18 -4.02 -12.57
CA THR A 611 21.39 -3.21 -12.36
C THR A 611 22.18 -3.74 -11.16
N ILE A 612 23.31 -4.40 -11.43
CA ILE A 612 24.24 -4.88 -10.40
C ILE A 612 25.43 -3.92 -10.32
N VAL A 613 25.62 -3.25 -9.18
CA VAL A 613 26.71 -2.29 -8.97
C VAL A 613 27.82 -2.90 -8.13
N ARG A 614 27.52 -3.49 -6.98
CA ARG A 614 28.53 -3.94 -6.01
C ARG A 614 28.26 -5.29 -5.34
N PHE A 615 27.01 -5.69 -5.19
CA PHE A 615 26.66 -6.94 -4.52
C PHE A 615 26.30 -8.01 -5.55
N LYS A 616 27.19 -8.95 -5.81
CA LYS A 616 26.91 -10.08 -6.70
C LYS A 616 25.91 -11.03 -6.05
N PRO A 617 25.05 -11.70 -6.85
CA PRO A 617 24.13 -12.70 -6.33
C PRO A 617 24.87 -13.83 -5.59
N GLU A 618 24.47 -14.05 -4.33
CA GLU A 618 24.95 -15.11 -3.46
C GLU A 618 23.78 -15.92 -2.92
N GLU A 619 24.05 -17.12 -2.39
CA GLU A 619 23.03 -17.92 -1.75
C GLU A 619 22.52 -17.24 -0.47
N ARG A 620 21.19 -17.21 -0.29
CA ARG A 620 20.54 -16.62 0.89
C ARG A 620 20.55 -17.58 2.06
N ASN A 621 21.58 -17.55 2.89
CA ASN A 621 21.66 -18.30 4.14
C ASN A 621 21.21 -17.45 5.32
N TYR A 622 20.28 -18.00 6.16
CA TYR A 622 19.67 -17.34 7.32
C TYR A 622 19.63 -18.24 8.56
#